data_29337fddff5161c0088442aae9e91422
#
_entry.id   29337fddff5161c0088442aae9e91422
#
_cell.length_a   1.000
_cell.length_b   1.000
_cell.length_c   1.000
_cell.angle_alpha   90.00
_cell.angle_beta   90.00
_cell.angle_gamma   90.00
#
_symmetry.space_group_name_H-M   'P 1'
#
loop_
_entity.id
_entity.type
_entity.pdbx_description
1 polymer ?
#
loop_
_entity_poly.entity_id
_entity_poly.type
_entity_poly.pdbx_seq_one_letter_code
_entity_poly.pdbx_strand_id
1 'polypeptide(L)'
;MYPLIVFLPLIAATIAGIITLAGAMSTASGAPHDGHGHHHHGVSTADRVSQLITVGGVVVAFVISIFAFVDIALGGNPVTLSLFTWISSGNFVAPWALRFDTLTCVMLIVVTGVSSMVHIYSIGYMSHDPDKPRFMAYLSLFTFAMLMLITADNLIQLFFGWEGVGLASYLLIGFWYSKPSASAAAIKAFVVNRVGDFGFALGIFAIYVLFDSVQFDVIFGNAEEVAGATLVFLGH
;
A
#
# COMPACT_ATOMS: atom_id res chain seq x y z
N MET A 1 -12.60 0.76 14.95
CA MET A 1 -12.05 -0.56 14.64
C MET A 1 -11.53 -0.62 13.19
N TYR A 2 -12.33 -0.26 12.18
CA TYR A 2 -11.98 -0.37 10.76
C TYR A 2 -10.69 0.36 10.30
N PRO A 3 -10.37 1.59 10.76
CA PRO A 3 -9.11 2.24 10.37
C PRO A 3 -7.85 1.45 10.75
N LEU A 4 -7.93 0.62 11.81
CA LEU A 4 -6.81 -0.23 12.20
C LEU A 4 -6.41 -1.23 11.12
N ILE A 5 -7.36 -1.72 10.31
CA ILE A 5 -7.07 -2.63 9.20
C ILE A 5 -6.04 -2.00 8.26
N VAL A 6 -6.24 -0.72 7.95
CA VAL A 6 -5.40 0.02 6.99
C VAL A 6 -4.08 0.47 7.63
N PHE A 7 -4.13 1.00 8.86
CA PHE A 7 -2.95 1.65 9.46
C PHE A 7 -2.02 0.70 10.22
N LEU A 8 -2.46 -0.50 10.64
CA LEU A 8 -1.57 -1.47 11.29
C LEU A 8 -0.36 -1.86 10.42
N PRO A 9 -0.52 -2.20 9.12
CA PRO A 9 0.62 -2.48 8.27
C PRO A 9 1.56 -1.27 8.09
N LEU A 10 1.04 -0.03 8.07
CA LEU A 10 1.86 1.18 8.01
C LEU A 10 2.71 1.35 9.27
N ILE A 11 2.10 1.20 10.45
CA ILE A 11 2.80 1.28 11.73
C ILE A 11 3.90 0.21 11.78
N ALA A 12 3.57 -1.01 11.37
CA ALA A 12 4.52 -2.11 11.34
C ALA A 12 5.67 -1.85 10.35
N ALA A 13 5.37 -1.33 9.15
CA ALA A 13 6.37 -0.92 8.15
C ALA A 13 7.30 0.18 8.70
N THR A 14 6.73 1.17 9.38
CA THR A 14 7.49 2.28 9.97
C THR A 14 8.44 1.79 11.06
N ILE A 15 7.97 0.93 11.96
CA ILE A 15 8.82 0.38 13.03
C ILE A 15 9.94 -0.48 12.43
N ALA A 16 9.63 -1.37 11.49
CA ALA A 16 10.64 -2.18 10.82
C ALA A 16 11.65 -1.34 10.02
N GLY A 17 11.20 -0.25 9.39
CA GLY A 17 12.05 0.73 8.72
C GLY A 17 12.99 1.45 9.68
N ILE A 18 12.51 1.89 10.84
CA ILE A 18 13.34 2.51 11.91
C ILE A 18 14.39 1.52 12.40
N ILE A 19 14.03 0.26 12.63
CA ILE A 19 14.97 -0.79 13.03
C ILE A 19 16.08 -0.95 11.99
N THR A 20 15.72 -0.95 10.70
CA THR A 20 16.69 -1.03 9.59
C THR A 20 17.66 0.15 9.60
N LEU A 21 17.15 1.37 9.76
CA LEU A 21 17.96 2.60 9.79
C LEU A 21 18.89 2.63 11.01
N ALA A 22 18.39 2.25 12.17
CA ALA A 22 19.20 2.18 13.40
C ALA A 22 20.34 1.16 13.27
N GLY A 23 20.08 0.00 12.65
CA GLY A 23 21.09 -0.99 12.34
C GLY A 23 22.15 -0.45 11.38
N ALA A 24 21.76 0.23 10.31
CA ALA A 24 22.68 0.84 9.36
C ALA A 24 23.55 1.94 10.00
N MET A 25 22.99 2.78 10.86
CA MET A 25 23.73 3.82 11.59
C MET A 25 24.77 3.23 12.56
N SER A 26 24.42 2.14 13.27
CA SER A 26 25.34 1.49 14.20
C SER A 26 26.54 0.86 13.50
N THR A 27 26.36 0.33 12.29
CA THR A 27 27.47 -0.21 11.48
C THR A 27 28.34 0.89 10.86
N ALA A 28 27.78 2.04 10.53
CA ALA A 28 28.52 3.18 9.99
C ALA A 28 29.39 3.90 11.05
N SER A 29 29.04 3.83 12.33
CA SER A 29 29.77 4.45 13.44
C SER A 29 30.83 3.54 14.08
N GLY A 30 30.93 2.28 13.70
CA GLY A 30 31.91 1.30 14.17
C GLY A 30 33.21 1.39 13.42
N ALA A 31 34.34 1.42 14.16
CA ALA A 31 35.73 1.52 13.71
C ALA A 31 36.16 0.43 12.69
N PRO A 32 37.34 0.59 12.02
CA PRO A 32 37.75 -0.18 10.87
C PRO A 32 37.81 -1.68 11.14
N HIS A 33 37.18 -2.46 10.29
CA HIS A 33 37.19 -3.92 10.30
C HIS A 33 38.55 -4.45 9.82
N ASP A 34 39.39 -4.83 10.77
CA ASP A 34 40.47 -5.78 10.50
C ASP A 34 39.96 -7.20 10.70
N GLY A 35 40.02 -8.00 9.66
CA GLY A 35 40.04 -9.47 9.77
C GLY A 35 38.81 -10.22 9.26
N HIS A 36 39.09 -11.08 8.29
CA HIS A 36 38.25 -12.15 7.75
C HIS A 36 37.68 -13.06 8.85
N GLY A 37 36.51 -12.77 9.36
CA GLY A 37 35.76 -13.67 10.22
C GLY A 37 34.44 -14.03 9.54
N HIS A 38 34.22 -15.31 9.24
CA HIS A 38 32.89 -15.85 8.93
C HIS A 38 31.98 -15.66 10.14
N HIS A 39 31.31 -14.50 10.23
CA HIS A 39 30.26 -14.32 11.23
C HIS A 39 29.03 -15.11 10.79
N HIS A 40 28.78 -16.21 11.47
CA HIS A 40 27.46 -16.77 11.59
C HIS A 40 26.58 -15.67 12.24
N HIS A 41 25.87 -14.90 11.41
CA HIS A 41 24.87 -13.97 11.90
C HIS A 41 23.73 -14.77 12.52
N GLY A 42 23.80 -15.00 13.82
CA GLY A 42 22.64 -15.43 14.61
C GLY A 42 21.52 -14.41 14.38
N VAL A 43 20.26 -14.85 14.32
CA VAL A 43 19.10 -13.99 14.14
C VAL A 43 19.13 -12.91 15.23
N SER A 44 19.34 -11.65 14.83
CA SER A 44 19.38 -10.52 15.75
C SER A 44 18.02 -10.36 16.45
N THR A 45 18.03 -9.88 17.69
CA THR A 45 16.78 -9.51 18.38
C THR A 45 15.96 -8.50 17.55
N ALA A 46 16.65 -7.57 16.89
CA ALA A 46 16.03 -6.60 15.97
C ALA A 46 15.31 -7.27 14.79
N ASP A 47 15.92 -8.31 14.20
CA ASP A 47 15.28 -9.09 13.11
C ASP A 47 13.99 -9.75 13.58
N ARG A 48 14.03 -10.40 14.76
CA ARG A 48 12.86 -11.07 15.34
C ARG A 48 11.73 -10.08 15.66
N VAL A 49 12.07 -8.94 16.25
CA VAL A 49 11.12 -7.89 16.59
C VAL A 49 10.46 -7.35 15.32
N SER A 50 11.25 -7.04 14.28
CA SER A 50 10.72 -6.58 12.99
C SER A 50 9.78 -7.59 12.37
N GLN A 51 10.15 -8.88 12.32
CA GLN A 51 9.30 -9.95 11.78
C GLN A 51 8.01 -10.11 12.59
N LEU A 52 8.08 -10.14 13.92
CA LEU A 52 6.90 -10.30 14.78
C LEU A 52 5.92 -9.12 14.65
N ILE A 53 6.42 -7.89 14.59
CA ILE A 53 5.57 -6.70 14.46
C ILE A 53 4.89 -6.66 13.09
N THR A 54 5.63 -6.93 12.01
CA THR A 54 5.08 -6.88 10.65
C THR A 54 4.09 -8.01 10.41
N VAL A 55 4.44 -9.25 10.75
CA VAL A 55 3.53 -10.41 10.64
C VAL A 55 2.32 -10.23 11.56
N GLY A 56 2.55 -9.88 12.82
CA GLY A 56 1.48 -9.67 13.80
C GLY A 56 0.51 -8.58 13.37
N GLY A 57 1.02 -7.45 12.89
CA GLY A 57 0.20 -6.33 12.41
C GLY A 57 -0.72 -6.73 11.24
N VAL A 58 -0.19 -7.46 10.26
CA VAL A 58 -0.99 -7.90 9.10
C VAL A 58 -1.97 -9.01 9.48
N VAL A 59 -1.59 -9.97 10.34
CA VAL A 59 -2.50 -11.02 10.84
C VAL A 59 -3.65 -10.41 11.65
N VAL A 60 -3.37 -9.45 12.52
CA VAL A 60 -4.42 -8.73 13.26
C VAL A 60 -5.32 -7.95 12.30
N ALA A 61 -4.78 -7.29 11.29
CA ALA A 61 -5.57 -6.63 10.25
C ALA A 61 -6.48 -7.64 9.51
N PHE A 62 -5.99 -8.85 9.22
CA PHE A 62 -6.80 -9.90 8.61
C PHE A 62 -7.95 -10.35 9.53
N VAL A 63 -7.69 -10.58 10.80
CA VAL A 63 -8.76 -10.93 11.77
C VAL A 63 -9.83 -9.82 11.84
N ILE A 64 -9.42 -8.55 11.92
CA ILE A 64 -10.36 -7.43 11.92
C ILE A 64 -11.13 -7.36 10.59
N SER A 65 -10.50 -7.69 9.45
CA SER A 65 -11.17 -7.73 8.14
C SER A 65 -12.27 -8.77 8.08
N ILE A 66 -12.13 -9.92 8.76
CA ILE A 66 -13.19 -10.92 8.86
C ILE A 66 -14.40 -10.35 9.63
N PHE A 67 -14.16 -9.65 10.74
CA PHE A 67 -15.25 -8.98 11.48
C PHE A 67 -15.92 -7.90 10.64
N ALA A 68 -15.14 -7.10 9.90
CA ALA A 68 -15.68 -6.09 8.99
C ALA A 68 -16.53 -6.72 7.88
N PHE A 69 -16.12 -7.86 7.34
CA PHE A 69 -16.90 -8.59 6.34
C PHE A 69 -18.24 -9.08 6.89
N VAL A 70 -18.25 -9.65 8.08
CA VAL A 70 -19.50 -10.12 8.71
C VAL A 70 -20.45 -8.95 8.99
N ASP A 71 -19.94 -7.85 9.52
CA ASP A 71 -20.77 -6.69 9.89
C ASP A 71 -21.27 -5.90 8.67
N ILE A 72 -20.42 -5.68 7.69
CA ILE A 72 -20.72 -4.81 6.54
C ILE A 72 -21.27 -5.61 5.36
N ALA A 73 -20.57 -6.66 4.92
CA ALA A 73 -20.97 -7.38 3.72
C ALA A 73 -22.17 -8.29 3.95
N LEU A 74 -22.25 -8.95 5.12
CA LEU A 74 -23.37 -9.82 5.47
C LEU A 74 -24.45 -9.07 6.26
N GLY A 75 -24.06 -8.10 7.09
CA GLY A 75 -24.99 -7.27 7.88
C GLY A 75 -25.64 -6.13 7.10
N GLY A 76 -25.12 -5.77 5.91
CA GLY A 76 -25.66 -4.71 5.07
C GLY A 76 -25.44 -3.29 5.61
N ASN A 77 -24.41 -3.05 6.42
CA ASN A 77 -24.11 -1.78 7.08
C ASN A 77 -22.88 -1.08 6.45
N PRO A 78 -22.94 -0.52 5.23
CA PRO A 78 -21.81 0.18 4.65
C PRO A 78 -21.42 1.40 5.50
N VAL A 79 -20.13 1.66 5.63
CA VAL A 79 -19.58 2.73 6.47
C VAL A 79 -18.53 3.50 5.70
N THR A 80 -18.67 4.84 5.63
CA THR A 80 -17.64 5.75 5.13
C THR A 80 -17.12 6.60 6.28
N LEU A 81 -15.83 6.56 6.53
CA LEU A 81 -15.16 7.26 7.60
C LEU A 81 -14.30 8.39 7.02
N SER A 82 -14.78 9.63 7.09
CA SER A 82 -13.97 10.79 6.73
C SER A 82 -12.94 11.07 7.82
N LEU A 83 -11.67 11.17 7.45
CA LEU A 83 -10.56 11.45 8.35
C LEU A 83 -10.21 12.94 8.37
N PHE A 84 -10.00 13.52 7.19
CA PHE A 84 -9.72 14.96 7.02
C PHE A 84 -9.93 15.36 5.55
N THR A 85 -10.02 16.66 5.28
CA THR A 85 -10.04 17.19 3.91
C THR A 85 -8.60 17.32 3.42
N TRP A 86 -8.24 16.56 2.39
CA TRP A 86 -6.88 16.57 1.84
C TRP A 86 -6.67 17.73 0.87
N ILE A 87 -7.54 17.82 -0.13
CA ILE A 87 -7.46 18.89 -1.15
C ILE A 87 -8.81 19.60 -1.20
N SER A 88 -8.77 20.93 -1.15
CA SER A 88 -9.94 21.80 -1.32
C SER A 88 -9.54 23.03 -2.10
N SER A 89 -10.14 23.24 -3.28
CA SER A 89 -9.89 24.39 -4.15
C SER A 89 -11.16 24.72 -4.93
N GLY A 90 -11.84 25.80 -4.53
CA GLY A 90 -13.15 26.14 -5.10
C GLY A 90 -14.16 25.00 -4.92
N ASN A 91 -14.76 24.51 -6.01
CA ASN A 91 -15.69 23.39 -6.00
C ASN A 91 -14.99 22.02 -5.95
N PHE A 92 -13.69 21.95 -6.20
CA PHE A 92 -12.94 20.72 -6.15
C PHE A 92 -12.62 20.34 -4.70
N VAL A 93 -13.20 19.24 -4.23
CA VAL A 93 -12.97 18.71 -2.88
C VAL A 93 -12.64 17.23 -2.95
N ALA A 94 -11.45 16.85 -2.45
CA ALA A 94 -11.04 15.47 -2.28
C ALA A 94 -10.78 15.21 -0.79
N PRO A 95 -11.74 14.60 -0.07
CA PRO A 95 -11.55 14.22 1.31
C PRO A 95 -10.64 12.98 1.40
N TRP A 96 -9.92 12.85 2.49
CA TRP A 96 -9.29 11.58 2.84
C TRP A 96 -10.27 10.78 3.68
N ALA A 97 -10.87 9.77 3.09
CA ALA A 97 -11.90 8.97 3.72
C ALA A 97 -11.66 7.47 3.45
N LEU A 98 -12.16 6.63 4.33
CA LEU A 98 -12.10 5.18 4.19
C LEU A 98 -13.52 4.67 3.96
N ARG A 99 -13.74 4.09 2.78
CA ARG A 99 -15.00 3.49 2.38
C ARG A 99 -14.98 2.00 2.64
N PHE A 100 -15.99 1.53 3.34
CA PHE A 100 -16.21 0.13 3.63
C PHE A 100 -17.59 -0.27 3.13
N ASP A 101 -17.64 -0.83 1.94
CA ASP A 101 -18.81 -1.45 1.33
C ASP A 101 -18.58 -2.96 1.12
N THR A 102 -19.53 -3.65 0.54
CA THR A 102 -19.43 -5.09 0.31
C THR A 102 -18.23 -5.47 -0.54
N LEU A 103 -17.96 -4.71 -1.61
CA LEU A 103 -16.82 -4.95 -2.51
C LEU A 103 -15.49 -4.75 -1.77
N THR A 104 -15.37 -3.63 -1.06
CA THR A 104 -14.20 -3.33 -0.23
C THR A 104 -13.95 -4.43 0.79
N CYS A 105 -14.99 -4.91 1.49
CA CYS A 105 -14.84 -5.96 2.51
C CYS A 105 -14.37 -7.30 1.92
N VAL A 106 -14.85 -7.68 0.74
CA VAL A 106 -14.32 -8.85 0.02
C VAL A 106 -12.84 -8.68 -0.29
N MET A 107 -12.46 -7.52 -0.84
CA MET A 107 -11.07 -7.21 -1.16
C MET A 107 -10.18 -7.14 0.09
N LEU A 108 -10.69 -6.63 1.21
CA LEU A 108 -9.95 -6.63 2.49
C LEU A 108 -9.55 -8.05 2.92
N ILE A 109 -10.47 -9.01 2.85
CA ILE A 109 -10.17 -10.41 3.20
C ILE A 109 -9.10 -10.98 2.26
N VAL A 110 -9.24 -10.76 0.95
CA VAL A 110 -8.27 -11.27 -0.04
C VAL A 110 -6.88 -10.65 0.22
N VAL A 111 -6.81 -9.33 0.30
CA VAL A 111 -5.53 -8.62 0.45
C VAL A 111 -4.85 -8.95 1.78
N THR A 112 -5.57 -8.84 2.90
CA THR A 112 -4.98 -9.10 4.22
C THR A 112 -4.69 -10.57 4.46
N GLY A 113 -5.53 -11.48 3.92
CA GLY A 113 -5.33 -12.93 4.03
C GLY A 113 -4.10 -13.40 3.25
N VAL A 114 -4.01 -13.04 1.97
CA VAL A 114 -2.83 -13.37 1.14
C VAL A 114 -1.57 -12.72 1.71
N SER A 115 -1.64 -11.45 2.08
CA SER A 115 -0.51 -10.74 2.69
C SER A 115 -0.04 -11.41 3.99
N SER A 116 -0.96 -11.87 4.85
CA SER A 116 -0.61 -12.61 6.08
C SER A 116 0.17 -13.89 5.75
N MET A 117 -0.28 -14.66 4.76
CA MET A 117 0.42 -15.89 4.33
C MET A 117 1.81 -15.57 3.78
N VAL A 118 1.94 -14.53 2.96
CA VAL A 118 3.22 -14.10 2.39
C VAL A 118 4.18 -13.61 3.48
N HIS A 119 3.70 -12.83 4.46
CA HIS A 119 4.52 -12.39 5.58
C HIS A 119 5.04 -13.56 6.43
N ILE A 120 4.17 -14.53 6.75
CA ILE A 120 4.57 -15.75 7.49
C ILE A 120 5.60 -16.56 6.68
N TYR A 121 5.36 -16.78 5.38
CA TYR A 121 6.29 -17.45 4.49
C TYR A 121 7.65 -16.76 4.43
N SER A 122 7.65 -15.42 4.40
CA SER A 122 8.86 -14.61 4.30
C SER A 122 9.79 -14.73 5.51
N ILE A 123 9.30 -15.14 6.67
CA ILE A 123 10.15 -15.45 7.84
C ILE A 123 11.18 -16.53 7.48
N GLY A 124 10.72 -17.62 6.86
CA GLY A 124 11.58 -18.71 6.41
C GLY A 124 12.39 -18.35 5.17
N TYR A 125 11.73 -17.74 4.19
CA TYR A 125 12.35 -17.36 2.91
C TYR A 125 13.55 -16.43 3.08
N MET A 126 13.43 -15.42 3.94
CA MET A 126 14.49 -14.44 4.21
C MET A 126 15.40 -14.85 5.36
N SER A 127 15.34 -16.09 5.86
CA SER A 127 16.07 -16.54 7.06
C SER A 127 17.59 -16.35 6.97
N HIS A 128 18.16 -16.42 5.77
CA HIS A 128 19.60 -16.28 5.51
C HIS A 128 20.04 -14.91 5.01
N ASP A 129 19.08 -14.00 4.76
CA ASP A 129 19.39 -12.65 4.25
C ASP A 129 19.69 -11.69 5.41
N PRO A 130 20.75 -10.86 5.34
CA PRO A 130 21.06 -9.89 6.39
C PRO A 130 20.05 -8.74 6.48
N ASP A 131 19.35 -8.42 5.39
CA ASP A 131 18.47 -7.27 5.26
C ASP A 131 16.97 -7.61 5.53
N LYS A 132 16.70 -8.63 6.34
CA LYS A 132 15.33 -9.07 6.71
C LYS A 132 14.40 -7.93 7.14
N PRO A 133 14.80 -7.01 8.06
CA PRO A 133 13.91 -5.95 8.51
C PRO A 133 13.48 -5.02 7.37
N ARG A 134 14.40 -4.73 6.42
CA ARG A 134 14.12 -3.91 5.24
C ARG A 134 13.09 -4.58 4.32
N PHE A 135 13.23 -5.89 4.08
CA PHE A 135 12.29 -6.65 3.28
C PHE A 135 10.88 -6.64 3.92
N MET A 136 10.80 -6.92 5.22
CA MET A 136 9.54 -6.93 5.95
C MET A 136 8.87 -5.55 5.98
N ALA A 137 9.68 -4.47 6.07
CA ALA A 137 9.17 -3.10 5.99
C ALA A 137 8.53 -2.81 4.62
N TYR A 138 9.21 -3.18 3.51
CA TYR A 138 8.68 -2.97 2.15
C TYR A 138 7.42 -3.79 1.89
N LEU A 139 7.38 -5.04 2.37
CA LEU A 139 6.21 -5.90 2.23
C LEU A 139 5.00 -5.35 2.98
N SER A 140 5.20 -4.85 4.20
CA SER A 140 4.14 -4.19 4.98
C SER A 140 3.72 -2.86 4.37
N LEU A 141 4.65 -2.09 3.80
CA LEU A 141 4.35 -0.86 3.07
C LEU A 141 3.50 -1.14 1.82
N PHE A 142 3.81 -2.21 1.09
CA PHE A 142 3.01 -2.67 -0.04
C PHE A 142 1.58 -3.00 0.40
N THR A 143 1.43 -3.75 1.50
CA THR A 143 0.12 -4.09 2.06
C THR A 143 -0.67 -2.84 2.45
N PHE A 144 -0.04 -1.87 3.12
CA PHE A 144 -0.66 -0.58 3.45
C PHE A 144 -1.14 0.15 2.20
N ALA A 145 -0.29 0.30 1.18
CA ALA A 145 -0.65 0.99 -0.06
C ALA A 145 -1.84 0.33 -0.78
N MET A 146 -1.86 -1.02 -0.80
CA MET A 146 -2.97 -1.77 -1.36
C MET A 146 -4.26 -1.58 -0.56
N LEU A 147 -4.18 -1.54 0.78
CA LEU A 147 -5.34 -1.27 1.63
C LEU A 147 -5.87 0.16 1.44
N MET A 148 -4.98 1.15 1.29
CA MET A 148 -5.37 2.52 0.95
C MET A 148 -6.07 2.61 -0.41
N LEU A 149 -5.62 1.82 -1.38
CA LEU A 149 -6.23 1.77 -2.71
C LEU A 149 -7.66 1.23 -2.64
N ILE A 150 -7.86 0.07 -2.01
CA ILE A 150 -9.17 -0.60 -1.98
C ILE A 150 -10.19 0.07 -1.07
N THR A 151 -9.75 0.87 -0.09
CA THR A 151 -10.63 1.63 0.82
C THR A 151 -10.82 3.09 0.39
N ALA A 152 -10.34 3.47 -0.78
CA ALA A 152 -10.50 4.83 -1.29
C ALA A 152 -11.97 5.20 -1.49
N ASP A 153 -12.35 6.42 -1.13
CA ASP A 153 -13.69 6.98 -1.31
C ASP A 153 -13.79 7.90 -2.53
N ASN A 154 -12.67 8.23 -3.13
CA ASN A 154 -12.59 9.06 -4.32
C ASN A 154 -11.41 8.67 -5.22
N LEU A 155 -11.46 9.14 -6.47
CA LEU A 155 -10.47 8.82 -7.50
C LEU A 155 -9.06 9.33 -7.18
N ILE A 156 -8.91 10.45 -6.47
CA ILE A 156 -7.60 11.00 -6.11
C ILE A 156 -6.93 10.15 -5.05
N GLN A 157 -7.68 9.71 -4.04
CA GLN A 157 -7.16 8.80 -3.02
C GLN A 157 -6.86 7.41 -3.60
N LEU A 158 -7.70 6.94 -4.52
CA LEU A 158 -7.46 5.68 -5.25
C LEU A 158 -6.13 5.78 -6.03
N PHE A 159 -5.90 6.91 -6.72
CA PHE A 159 -4.65 7.16 -7.43
C PHE A 159 -3.44 7.20 -6.48
N PHE A 160 -3.57 7.78 -5.29
CA PHE A 160 -2.53 7.74 -4.26
C PHE A 160 -2.17 6.30 -3.87
N GLY A 161 -3.17 5.46 -3.61
CA GLY A 161 -2.94 4.04 -3.30
C GLY A 161 -2.29 3.29 -4.47
N TRP A 162 -2.72 3.56 -5.69
CA TRP A 162 -2.16 3.00 -6.92
C TRP A 162 -0.66 3.32 -7.08
N GLU A 163 -0.29 4.58 -6.91
CA GLU A 163 1.10 5.04 -6.93
C GLU A 163 1.92 4.42 -5.80
N GLY A 164 1.33 4.30 -4.61
CA GLY A 164 1.95 3.67 -3.45
C GLY A 164 2.29 2.20 -3.69
N VAL A 165 1.39 1.44 -4.31
CA VAL A 165 1.63 0.04 -4.71
C VAL A 165 2.75 -0.05 -5.75
N GLY A 166 2.75 0.85 -6.75
CA GLY A 166 3.80 0.95 -7.75
C GLY A 166 5.18 1.19 -7.13
N LEU A 167 5.27 2.14 -6.20
CA LEU A 167 6.50 2.45 -5.47
C LEU A 167 6.98 1.27 -4.61
N ALA A 168 6.09 0.66 -3.83
CA ALA A 168 6.43 -0.48 -2.97
C ALA A 168 6.87 -1.69 -3.81
N SER A 169 6.24 -1.92 -4.96
CA SER A 169 6.65 -2.95 -5.92
C SER A 169 8.06 -2.68 -6.47
N TYR A 170 8.37 -1.45 -6.86
CA TYR A 170 9.71 -1.05 -7.28
C TYR A 170 10.76 -1.38 -6.22
N LEU A 171 10.49 -1.06 -4.94
CA LEU A 171 11.39 -1.33 -3.83
C LEU A 171 11.60 -2.83 -3.58
N LEU A 172 10.54 -3.64 -3.75
CA LEU A 172 10.60 -5.09 -3.59
C LEU A 172 11.32 -5.78 -4.75
N ILE A 173 11.07 -5.37 -6.01
CA ILE A 173 11.76 -5.92 -7.20
C ILE A 173 13.26 -5.57 -7.14
N GLY A 174 13.59 -4.33 -6.75
CA GLY A 174 14.95 -3.84 -6.59
C GLY A 174 15.58 -4.16 -5.23
N PHE A 175 15.02 -5.08 -4.45
CA PHE A 175 15.49 -5.37 -3.10
C PHE A 175 16.97 -5.72 -3.06
N TRP A 176 17.43 -6.58 -3.94
CA TRP A 176 18.87 -6.86 -4.13
C TRP A 176 19.50 -5.89 -5.12
N TYR A 177 19.54 -4.61 -4.77
CA TYR A 177 20.02 -3.52 -5.63
C TYR A 177 21.49 -3.69 -6.08
N SER A 178 22.28 -4.50 -5.38
CA SER A 178 23.63 -4.87 -5.80
C SER A 178 23.69 -5.75 -7.07
N LYS A 179 22.55 -6.38 -7.44
CA LYS A 179 22.42 -7.17 -8.65
C LYS A 179 21.92 -6.28 -9.80
N PRO A 180 22.73 -6.05 -10.86
CA PRO A 180 22.31 -5.20 -11.99
C PRO A 180 21.01 -5.65 -12.66
N SER A 181 20.75 -6.96 -12.71
CA SER A 181 19.50 -7.51 -13.26
C SER A 181 18.27 -7.11 -12.43
N ALA A 182 18.37 -7.10 -11.10
CA ALA A 182 17.28 -6.69 -10.22
C ALA A 182 16.99 -5.19 -10.36
N SER A 183 18.04 -4.35 -10.38
CA SER A 183 17.92 -2.91 -10.59
C SER A 183 17.31 -2.58 -11.95
N ALA A 184 17.73 -3.26 -13.02
CA ALA A 184 17.17 -3.07 -14.36
C ALA A 184 15.69 -3.50 -14.42
N ALA A 185 15.33 -4.61 -13.77
CA ALA A 185 13.93 -5.06 -13.68
C ALA A 185 13.05 -4.07 -12.91
N ALA A 186 13.53 -3.52 -11.79
CA ALA A 186 12.84 -2.53 -10.99
C ALA A 186 12.58 -1.24 -11.79
N ILE A 187 13.61 -0.71 -12.47
CA ILE A 187 13.49 0.47 -13.33
C ILE A 187 12.49 0.21 -14.46
N LYS A 188 12.57 -0.96 -15.12
CA LYS A 188 11.63 -1.32 -16.18
C LYS A 188 10.20 -1.35 -15.67
N ALA A 189 9.94 -2.01 -14.54
CA ALA A 189 8.59 -2.08 -13.94
C ALA A 189 8.07 -0.69 -13.60
N PHE A 190 8.90 0.17 -12.97
CA PHE A 190 8.52 1.52 -12.61
C PHE A 190 8.17 2.38 -13.83
N VAL A 191 9.02 2.38 -14.87
CA VAL A 191 8.78 3.19 -16.08
C VAL A 191 7.55 2.74 -16.84
N VAL A 192 7.31 1.42 -16.96
CA VAL A 192 6.12 0.88 -17.64
C VAL A 192 4.85 1.26 -16.88
N ASN A 193 4.84 1.15 -15.55
CA ASN A 193 3.71 1.57 -14.73
C ASN A 193 3.42 3.06 -14.91
N ARG A 194 4.46 3.91 -15.00
CA ARG A 194 4.29 5.37 -15.15
C ARG A 194 3.54 5.76 -16.42
N VAL A 195 3.67 4.99 -17.48
CA VAL A 195 2.85 5.19 -18.71
C VAL A 195 1.35 4.92 -18.44
N GLY A 196 1.06 3.86 -17.67
CA GLY A 196 -0.31 3.57 -17.22
C GLY A 196 -0.88 4.64 -16.29
N ASP A 197 -0.04 5.16 -15.39
CA ASP A 197 -0.40 6.21 -14.43
C ASP A 197 -0.81 7.52 -15.14
N PHE A 198 -0.13 7.87 -16.22
CA PHE A 198 -0.52 9.00 -17.06
C PHE A 198 -1.90 8.81 -17.68
N GLY A 199 -2.18 7.62 -18.23
CA GLY A 199 -3.51 7.29 -18.76
C GLY A 199 -4.59 7.33 -17.67
N PHE A 200 -4.27 6.83 -16.48
CA PHE A 200 -5.20 6.88 -15.35
C PHE A 200 -5.49 8.31 -14.91
N ALA A 201 -4.47 9.18 -14.81
CA ALA A 201 -4.66 10.60 -14.49
C ALA A 201 -5.55 11.31 -15.53
N LEU A 202 -5.36 11.04 -16.82
CA LEU A 202 -6.25 11.57 -17.89
C LEU A 202 -7.69 11.09 -17.71
N GLY A 203 -7.89 9.83 -17.32
CA GLY A 203 -9.22 9.30 -17.00
C GLY A 203 -9.88 10.03 -15.83
N ILE A 204 -9.12 10.32 -14.76
CA ILE A 204 -9.61 11.10 -13.62
C ILE A 204 -10.03 12.52 -14.07
N PHE A 205 -9.22 13.18 -14.90
CA PHE A 205 -9.55 14.51 -15.42
C PHE A 205 -10.81 14.47 -16.29
N ALA A 206 -10.97 13.47 -17.14
CA ALA A 206 -12.16 13.30 -17.95
C ALA A 206 -13.42 13.10 -17.09
N ILE A 207 -13.34 12.28 -16.04
CA ILE A 207 -14.44 12.08 -15.09
C ILE A 207 -14.77 13.38 -14.36
N TYR A 208 -13.77 14.11 -13.91
CA TYR A 208 -14.00 15.41 -13.25
C TYR A 208 -14.69 16.43 -14.17
N VAL A 209 -14.31 16.49 -15.45
CA VAL A 209 -14.96 17.37 -16.45
C VAL A 209 -16.42 17.00 -16.67
N LEU A 210 -16.76 15.70 -16.58
CA LEU A 210 -18.14 15.22 -16.79
C LEU A 210 -19.03 15.40 -15.56
N PHE A 211 -18.49 15.14 -14.35
CA PHE A 211 -19.29 15.03 -13.13
C PHE A 211 -19.08 16.19 -12.14
N ASP A 212 -18.11 17.09 -12.41
CA ASP A 212 -17.64 18.15 -11.50
C ASP A 212 -17.28 17.60 -10.11
N SER A 213 -16.93 16.32 -10.03
CA SER A 213 -16.59 15.61 -8.80
C SER A 213 -15.63 14.45 -9.05
N VAL A 214 -14.86 14.11 -8.01
CA VAL A 214 -14.00 12.92 -7.97
C VAL A 214 -14.50 11.88 -6.96
N GLN A 215 -15.60 12.15 -6.25
CA GLN A 215 -16.17 11.28 -5.23
C GLN A 215 -17.03 10.19 -5.87
N PHE A 216 -16.88 8.95 -5.45
CA PHE A 216 -17.59 7.81 -6.03
C PHE A 216 -19.10 7.90 -5.90
N ASP A 217 -19.62 8.35 -4.75
CA ASP A 217 -21.06 8.47 -4.56
C ASP A 217 -21.71 9.47 -5.52
N VAL A 218 -21.03 10.59 -5.81
CA VAL A 218 -21.50 11.58 -6.79
C VAL A 218 -21.43 11.03 -8.20
N ILE A 219 -20.32 10.36 -8.56
CA ILE A 219 -20.11 9.78 -9.89
C ILE A 219 -21.17 8.70 -10.17
N PHE A 220 -21.37 7.76 -9.22
CA PHE A 220 -22.30 6.66 -9.40
C PHE A 220 -23.76 7.12 -9.36
N GLY A 221 -24.07 8.12 -8.51
CA GLY A 221 -25.42 8.68 -8.43
C GLY A 221 -25.87 9.40 -9.71
N ASN A 222 -24.95 10.01 -10.44
CA ASN A 222 -25.24 10.79 -11.65
C ASN A 222 -24.84 10.05 -12.95
N ALA A 223 -24.45 8.77 -12.87
CA ALA A 223 -23.95 8.01 -14.02
C ALA A 223 -25.00 7.87 -15.15
N GLU A 224 -26.29 7.74 -14.81
CA GLU A 224 -27.38 7.64 -15.78
C GLU A 224 -27.62 8.95 -16.53
N GLU A 225 -27.44 10.10 -15.87
CA GLU A 225 -27.67 11.42 -16.49
C GLU A 225 -26.63 11.73 -17.57
N VAL A 226 -25.44 11.15 -17.46
CA VAL A 226 -24.31 11.36 -18.39
C VAL A 226 -24.24 10.24 -19.44
N ALA A 227 -25.16 9.27 -19.39
CA ALA A 227 -25.23 8.20 -20.39
C ALA A 227 -25.52 8.78 -21.78
N GLY A 228 -24.53 8.71 -22.68
CA GLY A 228 -24.59 9.32 -24.03
C GLY A 228 -23.88 10.67 -24.17
N ALA A 229 -23.32 11.21 -23.11
CA ALA A 229 -22.45 12.38 -23.20
C ALA A 229 -21.18 12.04 -24.00
N THR A 230 -20.79 12.93 -24.91
CA THR A 230 -19.53 12.81 -25.67
C THR A 230 -18.53 13.83 -25.17
N LEU A 231 -17.36 13.34 -24.81
CA LEU A 231 -16.21 14.21 -24.50
C LEU A 231 -15.47 14.55 -25.80
N VAL A 232 -15.41 15.83 -26.13
CA VAL A 232 -14.56 16.29 -27.24
C VAL A 232 -13.13 16.41 -26.70
N PHE A 233 -12.26 15.51 -27.14
CA PHE A 233 -10.85 15.53 -26.77
C PHE A 233 -10.02 15.98 -27.97
N LEU A 234 -9.20 17.03 -27.79
CA LEU A 234 -8.36 17.63 -28.85
C LEU A 234 -9.13 18.04 -30.13
N GLY A 235 -10.40 18.40 -30.02
CA GLY A 235 -11.22 18.87 -31.15
C GLY A 235 -11.86 17.75 -31.98
N HIS A 236 -11.83 16.52 -31.47
CA HIS A 236 -12.50 15.34 -32.07
C HIS A 236 -13.52 14.74 -31.11
#